data_3a7f62830f408713fb6d73dc7fda1b24
#
_entry.id   3a7f62830f408713fb6d73dc7fda1b24
#
_cell.length_a   1.000
_cell.length_b   1.000
_cell.length_c   1.000
_cell.angle_alpha   90.00
_cell.angle_beta   90.00
_cell.angle_gamma   90.00
#
_symmetry.space_group_name_H-M   'P 1'
#
loop_
_entity.id
_entity.type
_entity.pdbx_description
1 polymer ?
#
loop_
_entity_poly.entity_id
_entity_poly.type
_entity_poly.pdbx_seq_one_letter_code
_entity_poly.pdbx_strand_id
1 'polypeptide(L)'
;MLYKSSIEPYNSILTGKTDGNPGYDPLAFAVAECHKRGMECHAWMVTIPLGNRKHVAALGKASVTKRKPAICVPYKREYFLNPGHPQTKEYLMSLVREVVERYDVDGVHFDYLRYPEHALRFSDSYTYKKYGNGRDLAQWRRDNITEIVRYLYKGVKALKPWVKVSTCPVGKYRDTARYPSRGWNAFHTVYQDVQGWLGEGIQDQIYPMMYFRGNGFYPFALDWQEQSNGRQIIPGLGIYFLAPGEGNWTVDEVERQINFTRAHGLAGEGHYRVKYLMDNTQGLYDILQENYYTAPALQPAMPWIDNVPPTAPTQLNVGKLADGYWKITWQAATDNDKRNAPTYVVYGSDTYPVDTANPENILAQRIQGTEYIYAPIRPWNTRKYFAVTAVDRCGNESPVCQ
;
A
#
# COMPACT_ATOMS: atom_id res chain seq x y z
N MET A 1 -0.02 14.04 -12.90
CA MET A 1 0.75 13.18 -11.96
C MET A 1 1.30 14.00 -10.80
N LEU A 2 1.71 13.39 -9.70
CA LEU A 2 2.44 14.04 -8.61
C LEU A 2 3.95 13.82 -8.71
N TYR A 3 4.45 13.51 -9.88
CA TYR A 3 5.87 13.40 -10.24
C TYR A 3 6.04 13.82 -11.70
N LYS A 4 7.29 14.07 -12.11
CA LYS A 4 7.61 14.43 -13.50
C LYS A 4 7.46 13.20 -14.39
N SER A 5 6.28 13.06 -15.01
CA SER A 5 5.99 11.97 -15.95
C SER A 5 6.36 12.38 -17.38
N SER A 6 6.79 11.42 -18.18
CA SER A 6 6.93 11.57 -19.64
C SER A 6 5.65 11.27 -20.40
N ILE A 7 4.63 10.72 -19.71
CA ILE A 7 3.39 10.22 -20.30
C ILE A 7 2.22 11.16 -19.99
N GLU A 8 2.09 11.62 -18.75
CA GLU A 8 0.96 12.42 -18.26
C GLU A 8 1.42 13.73 -17.62
N PRO A 9 0.66 14.83 -17.77
CA PRO A 9 1.02 16.11 -17.19
C PRO A 9 0.98 16.12 -15.66
N TYR A 10 1.69 17.06 -15.04
CA TYR A 10 1.56 17.35 -13.62
C TYR A 10 0.12 17.68 -13.24
N ASN A 11 -0.31 17.21 -12.07
CA ASN A 11 -1.61 17.58 -11.51
C ASN A 11 -1.58 19.04 -11.04
N SER A 12 -2.65 19.79 -11.33
CA SER A 12 -2.79 21.18 -10.93
C SER A 12 -2.77 21.43 -9.41
N ILE A 13 -2.98 20.40 -8.60
CA ILE A 13 -2.94 20.51 -7.12
C ILE A 13 -1.57 20.95 -6.61
N LEU A 14 -0.49 20.69 -7.37
CA LEU A 14 0.88 21.04 -6.96
C LEU A 14 1.16 22.55 -7.08
N THR A 15 0.62 23.20 -8.10
CA THR A 15 0.99 24.59 -8.45
C THR A 15 -0.20 25.48 -8.75
N GLY A 16 -1.43 24.96 -8.71
CA GLY A 16 -2.65 25.63 -9.17
C GLY A 16 -2.80 25.67 -10.69
N LYS A 17 -1.84 25.18 -11.46
CA LYS A 17 -1.84 25.17 -12.93
C LYS A 17 -1.64 23.75 -13.45
N THR A 18 -2.40 23.38 -14.49
CA THR A 18 -2.19 22.12 -15.21
C THR A 18 -0.78 22.09 -15.80
N ASP A 19 -0.07 21.00 -15.58
CA ASP A 19 1.33 20.78 -15.97
C ASP A 19 2.33 21.81 -15.42
N GLY A 20 1.96 22.49 -14.33
CA GLY A 20 2.85 23.42 -13.64
C GLY A 20 4.00 22.64 -12.94
N ASN A 21 5.25 23.06 -13.21
CA ASN A 21 6.41 22.47 -12.54
C ASN A 21 6.54 22.99 -11.10
N PRO A 22 6.49 22.13 -10.06
CA PRO A 22 6.65 22.56 -8.67
C PRO A 22 8.10 22.90 -8.27
N GLY A 23 9.07 22.70 -9.15
CA GLY A 23 10.49 22.97 -8.87
C GLY A 23 11.23 21.85 -8.13
N TYR A 24 10.56 20.78 -7.78
CA TYR A 24 11.11 19.55 -7.16
C TYR A 24 10.34 18.32 -7.62
N ASP A 25 10.80 17.12 -7.25
CA ASP A 25 10.08 15.88 -7.50
C ASP A 25 9.36 15.42 -6.23
N PRO A 26 8.02 15.59 -6.12
CA PRO A 26 7.27 15.24 -4.93
C PRO A 26 7.31 13.75 -4.58
N LEU A 27 7.36 12.86 -5.58
CA LEU A 27 7.42 11.42 -5.32
C LEU A 27 8.81 11.01 -4.80
N ALA A 28 9.88 11.51 -5.40
CA ALA A 28 11.24 11.27 -4.92
C ALA A 28 11.42 11.77 -3.47
N PHE A 29 10.88 12.96 -3.18
CA PHE A 29 10.88 13.51 -1.82
C PHE A 29 10.12 12.60 -0.83
N ALA A 30 8.91 12.16 -1.19
CA ALA A 30 8.09 11.30 -0.33
C ALA A 30 8.80 9.95 -0.05
N VAL A 31 9.38 9.31 -1.07
CA VAL A 31 10.14 8.07 -0.91
C VAL A 31 11.31 8.27 0.06
N ALA A 32 12.13 9.31 -0.15
CA ALA A 32 13.27 9.58 0.71
C ALA A 32 12.89 9.84 2.18
N GLU A 33 11.82 10.62 2.40
CA GLU A 33 11.36 10.94 3.75
C GLU A 33 10.68 9.76 4.46
N CYS A 34 10.01 8.86 3.72
CA CYS A 34 9.50 7.61 4.28
C CYS A 34 10.65 6.68 4.69
N HIS A 35 11.61 6.44 3.80
CA HIS A 35 12.75 5.56 4.06
C HIS A 35 13.60 6.04 5.23
N LYS A 36 13.86 7.34 5.33
CA LYS A 36 14.57 7.96 6.45
C LYS A 36 13.91 7.68 7.80
N ARG A 37 12.59 7.45 7.82
CA ARG A 37 11.81 7.16 9.03
C ARG A 37 11.50 5.67 9.21
N GLY A 38 12.13 4.80 8.44
CA GLY A 38 11.91 3.36 8.50
C GLY A 38 10.58 2.89 7.88
N MET A 39 9.88 3.77 7.14
CA MET A 39 8.58 3.48 6.53
C MET A 39 8.71 3.08 5.07
N GLU A 40 7.77 2.27 4.58
CA GLU A 40 7.56 2.04 3.16
C GLU A 40 6.82 3.21 2.51
N CYS A 41 7.07 3.43 1.22
CA CYS A 41 6.34 4.38 0.39
C CYS A 41 5.69 3.65 -0.78
N HIS A 42 4.36 3.61 -0.79
CA HIS A 42 3.57 3.01 -1.87
C HIS A 42 2.99 4.09 -2.78
N ALA A 43 3.24 4.00 -4.07
CA ALA A 43 2.67 4.92 -5.05
C ALA A 43 1.18 4.63 -5.26
N TRP A 44 0.30 5.52 -4.80
CA TRP A 44 -1.15 5.40 -4.97
C TRP A 44 -1.57 5.90 -6.36
N MET A 45 -2.14 5.00 -7.16
CA MET A 45 -2.53 5.25 -8.55
C MET A 45 -4.04 5.05 -8.72
N VAL A 46 -4.76 6.13 -9.03
CA VAL A 46 -6.14 6.06 -9.51
C VAL A 46 -6.11 5.58 -10.97
N THR A 47 -6.81 4.50 -11.28
CA THR A 47 -6.62 3.76 -12.53
C THR A 47 -7.67 4.04 -13.60
N ILE A 48 -8.91 3.58 -13.41
CA ILE A 48 -9.95 3.60 -14.46
C ILE A 48 -10.60 4.98 -14.66
N PRO A 49 -10.94 5.78 -13.61
CA PRO A 49 -11.48 7.11 -13.79
C PRO A 49 -10.46 8.11 -14.38
N LEU A 50 -10.88 8.91 -15.34
CA LEU A 50 -10.08 9.96 -15.97
C LEU A 50 -10.50 11.38 -15.52
N GLY A 51 -11.55 11.45 -14.70
CA GLY A 51 -12.09 12.68 -14.17
C GLY A 51 -13.32 13.23 -14.93
N ASN A 52 -13.86 14.33 -14.41
CA ASN A 52 -15.04 14.96 -14.98
C ASN A 52 -14.72 15.74 -16.28
N ARG A 53 -15.78 16.16 -17.00
CA ARG A 53 -15.66 16.89 -18.26
C ARG A 53 -14.83 18.17 -18.14
N LYS A 54 -14.96 18.90 -17.02
CA LYS A 54 -14.22 20.14 -16.78
C LYS A 54 -12.71 19.87 -16.66
N HIS A 55 -12.34 18.83 -15.89
CA HIS A 55 -10.94 18.40 -15.74
C HIS A 55 -10.35 17.97 -17.09
N VAL A 56 -11.02 17.08 -17.82
CA VAL A 56 -10.57 16.60 -19.14
C VAL A 56 -10.43 17.76 -20.15
N ALA A 57 -11.36 18.72 -20.13
CA ALA A 57 -11.28 19.90 -20.99
C ALA A 57 -10.08 20.80 -20.63
N ALA A 58 -9.77 20.96 -19.34
CA ALA A 58 -8.61 21.74 -18.88
C ALA A 58 -7.27 21.13 -19.30
N LEU A 59 -7.19 19.79 -19.42
CA LEU A 59 -6.01 19.09 -19.95
C LEU A 59 -5.82 19.31 -21.47
N GLY A 60 -6.86 19.66 -22.21
CA GLY A 60 -6.81 19.94 -23.64
C GLY A 60 -6.20 18.79 -24.46
N LYS A 61 -5.18 19.10 -25.28
CA LYS A 61 -4.48 18.11 -26.12
C LYS A 61 -3.67 17.08 -25.30
N ALA A 62 -3.28 17.43 -24.07
CA ALA A 62 -2.56 16.51 -23.18
C ALA A 62 -3.45 15.41 -22.58
N SER A 63 -4.77 15.55 -22.61
CA SER A 63 -5.70 14.54 -22.12
C SER A 63 -5.56 13.22 -22.85
N VAL A 64 -5.56 12.10 -22.11
CA VAL A 64 -5.59 10.74 -22.68
C VAL A 64 -6.83 10.52 -23.56
N THR A 65 -7.94 11.21 -23.31
CA THR A 65 -9.15 11.15 -24.16
C THR A 65 -8.92 11.70 -25.57
N LYS A 66 -7.92 12.58 -25.74
CA LYS A 66 -7.49 13.10 -27.05
C LYS A 66 -6.35 12.32 -27.68
N ARG A 67 -5.41 11.85 -26.85
CA ARG A 67 -4.23 11.11 -27.32
C ARG A 67 -4.55 9.66 -27.65
N LYS A 68 -5.46 9.02 -26.90
CA LYS A 68 -5.84 7.60 -27.00
C LYS A 68 -7.36 7.41 -26.90
N PRO A 69 -8.17 8.02 -27.80
CA PRO A 69 -9.63 8.01 -27.70
C PRO A 69 -10.24 6.60 -27.71
N ALA A 70 -9.59 5.63 -28.35
CA ALA A 70 -10.10 4.26 -28.47
C ALA A 70 -10.24 3.53 -27.12
N ILE A 71 -9.39 3.88 -26.15
CA ILE A 71 -9.43 3.28 -24.80
C ILE A 71 -10.28 4.08 -23.81
N CYS A 72 -10.93 5.16 -24.23
CA CYS A 72 -11.66 6.06 -23.35
C CYS A 72 -13.16 6.04 -23.66
N VAL A 73 -13.98 6.06 -22.63
CA VAL A 73 -15.44 6.11 -22.75
C VAL A 73 -16.02 7.18 -21.82
N PRO A 74 -17.03 7.93 -22.29
CA PRO A 74 -17.81 8.79 -21.42
C PRO A 74 -18.86 7.96 -20.69
N TYR A 75 -19.05 8.26 -19.40
CA TYR A 75 -20.13 7.69 -18.62
C TYR A 75 -20.66 8.73 -17.62
N LYS A 76 -21.98 8.99 -17.65
CA LYS A 76 -22.59 10.10 -16.89
C LYS A 76 -21.87 11.43 -17.22
N ARG A 77 -21.26 12.08 -16.24
CA ARG A 77 -20.57 13.39 -16.42
C ARG A 77 -19.03 13.27 -16.37
N GLU A 78 -18.52 12.04 -16.46
CA GLU A 78 -17.11 11.73 -16.32
C GLU A 78 -16.58 10.92 -17.51
N TYR A 79 -15.27 10.79 -17.58
CA TYR A 79 -14.58 9.93 -18.52
C TYR A 79 -13.86 8.81 -17.76
N PHE A 80 -13.79 7.66 -18.41
CA PHE A 80 -13.16 6.46 -17.88
C PHE A 80 -12.30 5.79 -18.95
N LEU A 81 -11.26 5.09 -18.53
CA LEU A 81 -10.70 4.05 -19.37
C LEU A 81 -11.72 2.93 -19.54
N ASN A 82 -11.71 2.29 -20.70
CA ASN A 82 -12.56 1.14 -20.98
C ASN A 82 -11.83 -0.15 -20.60
N PRO A 83 -12.16 -0.84 -19.50
CA PRO A 83 -11.45 -2.06 -19.07
C PRO A 83 -11.54 -3.19 -20.12
N GLY A 84 -12.60 -3.20 -20.92
CA GLY A 84 -12.78 -4.19 -21.99
C GLY A 84 -11.94 -3.94 -23.25
N HIS A 85 -11.20 -2.84 -23.34
CA HIS A 85 -10.31 -2.57 -24.46
C HIS A 85 -8.90 -3.11 -24.19
N PRO A 86 -8.32 -3.99 -25.04
CA PRO A 86 -7.02 -4.61 -24.76
C PRO A 86 -5.87 -3.66 -24.44
N GLN A 87 -5.83 -2.49 -25.09
CA GLN A 87 -4.78 -1.49 -24.88
C GLN A 87 -4.90 -0.74 -23.55
N THR A 88 -6.00 -0.90 -22.79
CA THR A 88 -6.15 -0.25 -21.47
C THR A 88 -5.09 -0.75 -20.49
N LYS A 89 -4.86 -2.06 -20.42
CA LYS A 89 -3.83 -2.64 -19.54
C LYS A 89 -2.41 -2.20 -19.93
N GLU A 90 -2.14 -2.05 -21.22
CA GLU A 90 -0.85 -1.60 -21.74
C GLU A 90 -0.58 -0.14 -21.36
N TYR A 91 -1.60 0.71 -21.50
CA TYR A 91 -1.50 2.09 -21.07
C TYR A 91 -1.27 2.24 -19.56
N LEU A 92 -2.03 1.52 -18.74
CA LEU A 92 -1.82 1.51 -17.28
C LEU A 92 -0.42 1.00 -16.93
N MET A 93 0.03 -0.09 -17.57
CA MET A 93 1.38 -0.61 -17.34
C MET A 93 2.49 0.38 -17.73
N SER A 94 2.27 1.23 -18.75
CA SER A 94 3.26 2.25 -19.10
C SER A 94 3.47 3.26 -17.97
N LEU A 95 2.40 3.66 -17.28
CA LEU A 95 2.48 4.55 -16.12
C LEU A 95 3.13 3.86 -14.90
N VAL A 96 2.75 2.61 -14.66
CA VAL A 96 3.32 1.80 -13.56
C VAL A 96 4.82 1.58 -13.78
N ARG A 97 5.21 1.24 -15.01
CA ARG A 97 6.62 1.05 -15.38
C ARG A 97 7.44 2.30 -15.09
N GLU A 98 6.96 3.47 -15.49
CA GLU A 98 7.65 4.74 -15.25
C GLU A 98 7.91 4.98 -13.75
N VAL A 99 6.94 4.68 -12.89
CA VAL A 99 7.09 4.80 -11.44
C VAL A 99 8.08 3.76 -10.89
N VAL A 100 7.89 2.49 -11.22
CA VAL A 100 8.69 1.39 -10.67
C VAL A 100 10.15 1.45 -11.11
N GLU A 101 10.41 1.83 -12.36
CA GLU A 101 11.79 1.94 -12.88
C GLU A 101 12.53 3.13 -12.30
N ARG A 102 11.86 4.28 -12.15
CA ARG A 102 12.51 5.55 -11.80
C ARG A 102 12.62 5.82 -10.31
N TYR A 103 11.77 5.22 -9.50
CA TYR A 103 11.72 5.47 -8.06
C TYR A 103 11.95 4.19 -7.26
N ASP A 104 12.50 4.35 -6.07
CA ASP A 104 12.64 3.25 -5.11
C ASP A 104 11.38 3.11 -4.24
N VAL A 105 10.21 3.03 -4.90
CA VAL A 105 8.95 2.75 -4.21
C VAL A 105 8.95 1.31 -3.69
N ASP A 106 8.36 1.11 -2.52
CA ASP A 106 8.21 -0.21 -1.91
C ASP A 106 6.95 -0.92 -2.41
N GLY A 107 5.99 -0.16 -2.95
CA GLY A 107 4.78 -0.71 -3.52
C GLY A 107 4.10 0.21 -4.52
N VAL A 108 3.18 -0.37 -5.28
CA VAL A 108 2.19 0.33 -6.11
C VAL A 108 0.80 -0.07 -5.64
N HIS A 109 -0.04 0.93 -5.39
CA HIS A 109 -1.38 0.75 -4.86
C HIS A 109 -2.42 1.24 -5.88
N PHE A 110 -3.27 0.32 -6.36
CA PHE A 110 -4.26 0.62 -7.39
C PHE A 110 -5.63 0.90 -6.78
N ASP A 111 -6.05 2.15 -6.90
CA ASP A 111 -7.40 2.56 -6.53
C ASP A 111 -8.29 2.66 -7.77
N TYR A 112 -9.59 2.49 -7.58
CA TYR A 112 -10.59 2.48 -8.63
C TYR A 112 -10.30 1.51 -9.78
N LEU A 113 -9.58 0.41 -9.51
CA LEU A 113 -9.37 -0.66 -10.49
C LEU A 113 -10.65 -1.51 -10.57
N ARG A 114 -11.69 -0.89 -11.10
CA ARG A 114 -13.06 -1.39 -11.12
C ARG A 114 -13.94 -0.62 -12.11
N TYR A 115 -15.05 -1.21 -12.50
CA TYR A 115 -16.10 -0.46 -13.18
C TYR A 115 -16.74 0.57 -12.23
N PRO A 116 -17.31 1.68 -12.76
CA PRO A 116 -18.04 2.63 -11.96
C PRO A 116 -19.31 2.00 -11.35
N GLU A 117 -19.78 2.61 -10.29
CA GLU A 117 -21.05 2.20 -9.67
C GLU A 117 -22.23 2.30 -10.65
N HIS A 118 -23.14 1.37 -10.56
CA HIS A 118 -24.31 1.29 -11.44
C HIS A 118 -23.93 1.22 -12.94
N ALA A 119 -22.87 0.45 -13.25
CA ALA A 119 -22.32 0.32 -14.59
C ALA A 119 -23.23 -0.37 -15.64
N LEU A 120 -24.50 -0.65 -15.33
CA LEU A 120 -25.43 -1.32 -16.26
C LEU A 120 -25.49 -0.65 -17.64
N ARG A 121 -25.35 0.69 -17.69
CA ARG A 121 -25.31 1.47 -18.91
C ARG A 121 -23.91 2.03 -19.24
N PHE A 122 -22.87 1.37 -18.76
CA PHE A 122 -21.50 1.75 -19.10
C PHE A 122 -21.27 1.60 -20.61
N SER A 123 -20.54 2.52 -21.23
CA SER A 123 -20.42 2.60 -22.69
C SER A 123 -19.40 1.59 -23.26
N ASP A 124 -19.50 0.32 -22.89
CA ASP A 124 -18.62 -0.75 -23.33
C ASP A 124 -19.25 -1.74 -24.32
N SER A 125 -20.46 -1.46 -24.80
CA SER A 125 -21.21 -2.37 -25.70
C SER A 125 -20.45 -2.74 -26.97
N TYR A 126 -19.72 -1.79 -27.57
CA TYR A 126 -18.88 -2.04 -28.75
C TYR A 126 -17.75 -3.03 -28.43
N THR A 127 -17.01 -2.81 -27.34
CA THR A 127 -15.93 -3.72 -26.93
C THR A 127 -16.44 -5.07 -26.48
N TYR A 128 -17.60 -5.12 -25.83
CA TYR A 128 -18.26 -6.38 -25.48
C TYR A 128 -18.66 -7.18 -26.73
N LYS A 129 -19.28 -6.53 -27.72
CA LYS A 129 -19.60 -7.18 -28.99
C LYS A 129 -18.35 -7.74 -29.69
N LYS A 130 -17.23 -7.00 -29.62
CA LYS A 130 -15.99 -7.37 -30.29
C LYS A 130 -15.17 -8.43 -29.55
N TYR A 131 -15.15 -8.40 -28.22
CA TYR A 131 -14.24 -9.20 -27.39
C TYR A 131 -14.95 -10.10 -26.37
N GLY A 132 -16.27 -10.02 -26.28
CA GLY A 132 -17.07 -10.77 -25.29
C GLY A 132 -17.10 -12.28 -25.52
N ASN A 133 -16.99 -12.71 -26.80
CA ASN A 133 -16.97 -14.12 -27.18
C ASN A 133 -18.15 -14.95 -26.59
N GLY A 134 -19.36 -14.36 -26.53
CA GLY A 134 -20.55 -15.02 -26.01
C GLY A 134 -20.62 -15.18 -24.50
N ARG A 135 -19.64 -14.67 -23.75
CA ARG A 135 -19.67 -14.70 -22.28
C ARG A 135 -20.81 -13.82 -21.72
N ASP A 136 -21.27 -14.13 -20.52
CA ASP A 136 -22.14 -13.22 -19.75
C ASP A 136 -21.46 -11.87 -19.54
N LEU A 137 -22.22 -10.79 -19.65
CA LEU A 137 -21.67 -9.42 -19.56
C LEU A 137 -21.00 -9.14 -18.22
N ALA A 138 -21.60 -9.60 -17.11
CA ALA A 138 -21.03 -9.35 -15.78
C ALA A 138 -19.75 -10.17 -15.58
N GLN A 139 -19.72 -11.41 -16.07
CA GLN A 139 -18.51 -12.23 -16.04
C GLN A 139 -17.41 -11.64 -16.94
N TRP A 140 -17.73 -11.21 -18.15
CA TRP A 140 -16.77 -10.57 -19.03
C TRP A 140 -16.16 -9.31 -18.43
N ARG A 141 -16.95 -8.51 -17.70
CA ARG A 141 -16.44 -7.33 -16.99
C ARG A 141 -15.49 -7.70 -15.85
N ARG A 142 -15.81 -8.75 -15.07
CA ARG A 142 -14.89 -9.28 -14.04
C ARG A 142 -13.59 -9.78 -14.65
N ASP A 143 -13.69 -10.53 -15.74
CA ASP A 143 -12.53 -11.05 -16.47
C ASP A 143 -11.62 -9.92 -16.97
N ASN A 144 -12.19 -8.81 -17.46
CA ASN A 144 -11.42 -7.66 -17.92
C ASN A 144 -10.63 -7.02 -16.79
N ILE A 145 -11.25 -6.81 -15.62
CA ILE A 145 -10.55 -6.26 -14.45
C ILE A 145 -9.47 -7.24 -13.99
N THR A 146 -9.79 -8.52 -13.88
CA THR A 146 -8.81 -9.57 -13.50
C THR A 146 -7.63 -9.61 -14.45
N GLU A 147 -7.87 -9.48 -15.76
CA GLU A 147 -6.79 -9.46 -16.76
C GLU A 147 -5.90 -8.22 -16.63
N ILE A 148 -6.46 -7.05 -16.31
CA ILE A 148 -5.66 -5.85 -16.00
C ILE A 148 -4.82 -6.09 -14.75
N VAL A 149 -5.42 -6.57 -13.66
CA VAL A 149 -4.71 -6.89 -12.40
C VAL A 149 -3.54 -7.84 -12.67
N ARG A 150 -3.80 -8.94 -13.36
CA ARG A 150 -2.78 -9.96 -13.71
C ARG A 150 -1.65 -9.38 -14.54
N TYR A 151 -1.98 -8.54 -15.52
CA TYR A 151 -1.00 -7.91 -16.39
C TYR A 151 -0.09 -6.93 -15.63
N LEU A 152 -0.68 -6.09 -14.77
CA LEU A 152 0.05 -5.14 -13.94
C LEU A 152 0.92 -5.87 -12.90
N TYR A 153 0.38 -6.88 -12.22
CA TYR A 153 1.13 -7.68 -11.26
C TYR A 153 2.37 -8.32 -11.89
N LYS A 154 2.18 -9.06 -12.99
CA LYS A 154 3.29 -9.69 -13.71
C LYS A 154 4.31 -8.68 -14.22
N GLY A 155 3.84 -7.52 -14.69
CA GLY A 155 4.71 -6.44 -15.15
C GLY A 155 5.57 -5.86 -14.05
N VAL A 156 5.00 -5.58 -12.87
CA VAL A 156 5.75 -5.10 -11.71
C VAL A 156 6.75 -6.14 -11.22
N LYS A 157 6.33 -7.41 -11.08
CA LYS A 157 7.21 -8.50 -10.60
C LYS A 157 8.37 -8.79 -11.55
N ALA A 158 8.18 -8.59 -12.86
CA ALA A 158 9.26 -8.71 -13.84
C ALA A 158 10.30 -7.58 -13.74
N LEU A 159 9.89 -6.38 -13.31
CA LEU A 159 10.79 -5.24 -13.11
C LEU A 159 11.51 -5.32 -11.76
N LYS A 160 10.73 -5.36 -10.69
CA LYS A 160 11.22 -5.40 -9.30
C LYS A 160 10.32 -6.34 -8.48
N PRO A 161 10.70 -7.62 -8.30
CA PRO A 161 9.83 -8.62 -7.66
C PRO A 161 9.44 -8.26 -6.21
N TRP A 162 10.29 -7.52 -5.50
CA TRP A 162 10.02 -7.06 -4.13
C TRP A 162 9.01 -5.92 -4.03
N VAL A 163 8.73 -5.19 -5.12
CA VAL A 163 7.73 -4.10 -5.10
C VAL A 163 6.34 -4.70 -4.90
N LYS A 164 5.69 -4.33 -3.80
CA LYS A 164 4.36 -4.81 -3.43
C LYS A 164 3.31 -4.29 -4.39
N VAL A 165 2.40 -5.17 -4.80
CA VAL A 165 1.24 -4.81 -5.63
C VAL A 165 -0.01 -4.95 -4.80
N SER A 166 -0.76 -3.86 -4.67
CA SER A 166 -1.96 -3.83 -3.84
C SER A 166 -3.13 -3.11 -4.52
N THR A 167 -4.33 -3.43 -4.06
CA THR A 167 -5.57 -2.75 -4.46
C THR A 167 -6.45 -2.43 -3.26
N CYS A 168 -7.33 -1.41 -3.40
CA CYS A 168 -8.38 -1.10 -2.43
C CYS A 168 -9.77 -1.41 -3.02
N PRO A 169 -10.26 -2.63 -2.85
CA PRO A 169 -11.61 -3.00 -3.28
C PRO A 169 -12.68 -2.41 -2.37
N VAL A 170 -13.94 -2.48 -2.84
CA VAL A 170 -15.09 -2.25 -1.97
C VAL A 170 -15.04 -3.19 -0.78
N GLY A 171 -15.28 -2.68 0.43
CA GLY A 171 -15.03 -3.37 1.69
C GLY A 171 -15.79 -4.68 1.94
N LYS A 172 -16.86 -4.93 1.19
CA LYS A 172 -17.59 -6.20 1.18
C LYS A 172 -17.34 -6.90 -0.15
N TYR A 173 -16.84 -8.14 -0.13
CA TYR A 173 -16.64 -8.87 -1.38
C TYR A 173 -17.95 -9.25 -2.04
N ARG A 174 -18.82 -9.99 -1.31
CA ARG A 174 -20.18 -10.41 -1.66
C ARG A 174 -20.95 -10.78 -0.39
N ASP A 175 -22.11 -11.35 -0.52
CA ASP A 175 -22.80 -11.94 0.62
C ASP A 175 -21.97 -13.07 1.23
N THR A 176 -21.90 -13.09 2.56
CA THR A 176 -21.24 -14.15 3.33
C THR A 176 -22.29 -15.00 4.03
N ALA A 177 -21.92 -16.21 4.48
CA ALA A 177 -22.78 -17.04 5.33
C ALA A 177 -23.14 -16.35 6.66
N ARG A 178 -22.29 -15.40 7.13
CA ARG A 178 -22.48 -14.67 8.38
C ARG A 178 -23.41 -13.47 8.25
N TYR A 179 -23.29 -12.76 7.10
CA TYR A 179 -24.07 -11.53 6.91
C TYR A 179 -24.18 -11.16 5.42
N PRO A 180 -25.36 -10.69 4.97
CA PRO A 180 -25.55 -10.23 3.60
C PRO A 180 -24.88 -8.88 3.36
N SER A 181 -24.31 -8.67 2.16
CA SER A 181 -23.70 -7.40 1.73
C SER A 181 -24.72 -6.28 1.50
N ARG A 182 -25.98 -6.63 1.44
CA ARG A 182 -27.12 -5.74 1.09
C ARG A 182 -26.98 -5.11 -0.30
N GLY A 183 -26.44 -5.89 -1.24
CA GLY A 183 -26.30 -5.51 -2.65
C GLY A 183 -25.14 -4.57 -2.98
N TRP A 184 -24.47 -3.95 -1.99
CA TRP A 184 -23.27 -3.15 -2.21
C TRP A 184 -22.01 -3.97 -1.92
N ASN A 185 -21.37 -4.44 -2.98
CA ASN A 185 -20.19 -5.30 -2.86
C ASN A 185 -19.26 -5.22 -4.06
N ALA A 186 -18.03 -5.72 -3.91
CA ALA A 186 -17.00 -5.70 -4.92
C ALA A 186 -17.34 -6.56 -6.15
N PHE A 187 -17.81 -7.79 -5.93
CA PHE A 187 -18.00 -8.78 -6.97
C PHE A 187 -19.13 -8.45 -7.95
N HIS A 188 -20.31 -8.10 -7.42
CA HIS A 188 -21.50 -7.87 -8.25
C HIS A 188 -21.66 -6.42 -8.69
N THR A 189 -21.32 -5.43 -7.82
CA THR A 189 -21.64 -4.03 -8.08
C THR A 189 -20.60 -3.35 -8.98
N VAL A 190 -19.32 -3.69 -8.80
CA VAL A 190 -18.20 -3.02 -9.49
C VAL A 190 -17.24 -3.99 -10.19
N TYR A 191 -17.61 -5.27 -10.25
CA TYR A 191 -16.92 -6.32 -11.01
C TYR A 191 -15.47 -6.58 -10.58
N GLN A 192 -15.18 -6.50 -9.27
CA GLN A 192 -13.89 -6.85 -8.68
C GLN A 192 -13.93 -8.27 -8.12
N ASP A 193 -13.28 -9.22 -8.78
CA ASP A 193 -13.15 -10.61 -8.29
C ASP A 193 -11.89 -10.79 -7.42
N VAL A 194 -11.85 -10.07 -6.32
CA VAL A 194 -10.65 -9.95 -5.48
C VAL A 194 -10.27 -11.27 -4.81
N GLN A 195 -11.23 -12.08 -4.38
CA GLN A 195 -10.92 -13.40 -3.83
C GLN A 195 -10.35 -14.33 -4.90
N GLY A 196 -10.80 -14.20 -6.15
CA GLY A 196 -10.17 -14.84 -7.30
C GLY A 196 -8.72 -14.38 -7.49
N TRP A 197 -8.43 -13.08 -7.36
CA TRP A 197 -7.06 -12.56 -7.49
C TRP A 197 -6.13 -13.06 -6.38
N LEU A 198 -6.64 -13.17 -5.14
CA LEU A 198 -5.91 -13.75 -4.02
C LEU A 198 -5.62 -15.24 -4.24
N GLY A 199 -6.61 -15.99 -4.75
CA GLY A 199 -6.46 -17.40 -5.12
C GLY A 199 -5.45 -17.63 -6.26
N GLU A 200 -5.39 -16.72 -7.25
CA GLU A 200 -4.38 -16.74 -8.31
C GLU A 200 -3.00 -16.24 -7.87
N GLY A 201 -2.90 -15.63 -6.69
CA GLY A 201 -1.65 -15.06 -6.17
C GLY A 201 -1.18 -13.81 -6.91
N ILE A 202 -2.10 -13.04 -7.53
CA ILE A 202 -1.78 -11.81 -8.30
C ILE A 202 -2.01 -10.52 -7.53
N GLN A 203 -1.93 -10.59 -6.21
CA GLN A 203 -1.89 -9.47 -5.25
C GLN A 203 -0.94 -9.83 -4.12
N ASP A 204 -0.20 -8.86 -3.59
CA ASP A 204 0.60 -9.04 -2.37
C ASP A 204 -0.18 -8.57 -1.15
N GLN A 205 -0.91 -7.48 -1.31
CA GLN A 205 -1.72 -6.85 -0.25
C GLN A 205 -3.08 -6.44 -0.78
N ILE A 206 -4.09 -6.51 0.08
CA ILE A 206 -5.43 -5.97 -0.20
C ILE A 206 -5.81 -5.01 0.92
N TYR A 207 -6.29 -3.83 0.53
CA TYR A 207 -6.80 -2.78 1.43
C TYR A 207 -8.30 -2.60 1.23
N PRO A 208 -9.17 -3.51 1.71
CA PRO A 208 -10.60 -3.36 1.53
C PRO A 208 -11.08 -2.06 2.18
N MET A 209 -11.84 -1.24 1.45
CA MET A 209 -12.40 0.02 1.96
C MET A 209 -13.54 -0.27 2.93
N MET A 210 -13.20 -0.63 4.15
CA MET A 210 -14.14 -1.11 5.18
C MET A 210 -14.69 0.05 6.02
N TYR A 211 -15.24 1.06 5.33
CA TYR A 211 -15.81 2.27 5.93
C TYR A 211 -17.21 2.01 6.50
N PHE A 212 -17.33 1.03 7.37
CA PHE A 212 -18.58 0.54 7.97
C PHE A 212 -18.42 0.29 9.46
N ARG A 213 -19.54 0.18 10.18
CA ARG A 213 -19.60 -0.23 11.60
C ARG A 213 -20.34 -1.55 11.77
N GLY A 214 -20.13 -2.21 12.90
CA GLY A 214 -20.88 -3.38 13.33
C GLY A 214 -20.90 -4.48 12.26
N ASN A 215 -22.08 -4.98 11.94
CA ASN A 215 -22.25 -6.07 10.95
C ASN A 215 -21.84 -5.69 9.52
N GLY A 216 -21.59 -4.42 9.23
CA GLY A 216 -20.99 -3.99 7.97
C GLY A 216 -19.49 -4.15 7.93
N PHE A 217 -18.81 -4.28 9.08
CA PHE A 217 -17.36 -4.41 9.24
C PHE A 217 -16.95 -5.84 9.63
N TYR A 218 -17.28 -6.29 10.83
CA TYR A 218 -16.67 -7.48 11.44
C TYR A 218 -16.84 -8.78 10.65
N PRO A 219 -18.04 -9.15 10.14
CA PRO A 219 -18.21 -10.38 9.36
C PRO A 219 -17.40 -10.38 8.06
N PHE A 220 -17.25 -9.18 7.45
CA PHE A 220 -16.53 -9.03 6.19
C PHE A 220 -15.02 -8.96 6.39
N ALA A 221 -14.52 -8.40 7.51
CA ALA A 221 -13.12 -8.46 7.87
C ALA A 221 -12.64 -9.91 8.07
N LEU A 222 -13.46 -10.74 8.73
CA LEU A 222 -13.19 -12.19 8.83
C LEU A 222 -13.21 -12.87 7.46
N ASP A 223 -14.21 -12.59 6.61
CA ASP A 223 -14.29 -13.14 5.26
C ASP A 223 -13.04 -12.81 4.44
N TRP A 224 -12.56 -11.57 4.50
CA TRP A 224 -11.31 -11.18 3.84
C TRP A 224 -10.11 -11.96 4.35
N GLN A 225 -9.97 -12.13 5.66
CA GLN A 225 -8.85 -12.86 6.27
C GLN A 225 -8.89 -14.35 5.92
N GLU A 226 -10.06 -14.97 6.00
CA GLU A 226 -10.26 -16.39 5.67
C GLU A 226 -9.96 -16.70 4.19
N GLN A 227 -10.18 -15.73 3.31
CA GLN A 227 -9.94 -15.85 1.86
C GLN A 227 -8.62 -15.22 1.41
N SER A 228 -7.73 -14.89 2.36
CA SER A 228 -6.46 -14.19 2.06
C SER A 228 -5.48 -15.00 1.21
N ASN A 229 -5.57 -16.33 1.24
CA ASN A 229 -4.61 -17.23 0.58
C ASN A 229 -3.14 -16.89 0.93
N GLY A 230 -2.90 -16.52 2.20
CA GLY A 230 -1.58 -16.15 2.71
C GLY A 230 -1.09 -14.75 2.29
N ARG A 231 -1.92 -13.96 1.62
CA ARG A 231 -1.62 -12.56 1.29
C ARG A 231 -2.02 -11.64 2.44
N GLN A 232 -1.45 -10.45 2.46
CA GLN A 232 -1.66 -9.48 3.53
C GLN A 232 -3.00 -8.73 3.34
N ILE A 233 -3.89 -8.86 4.31
CA ILE A 233 -5.17 -8.15 4.35
C ILE A 233 -5.08 -7.00 5.35
N ILE A 234 -5.34 -5.78 4.88
CA ILE A 234 -5.18 -4.54 5.65
C ILE A 234 -6.48 -3.74 5.51
N PRO A 235 -7.46 -3.90 6.43
CA PRO A 235 -8.70 -3.15 6.36
C PRO A 235 -8.48 -1.64 6.38
N GLY A 236 -9.09 -0.94 5.42
CA GLY A 236 -9.17 0.51 5.42
C GLY A 236 -10.23 0.98 6.40
N LEU A 237 -9.82 1.76 7.41
CA LEU A 237 -10.70 2.32 8.43
C LEU A 237 -11.14 3.72 8.02
N GLY A 238 -12.46 3.96 8.06
CA GLY A 238 -13.06 5.24 7.67
C GLY A 238 -12.97 6.30 8.77
N ILE A 239 -11.77 6.70 9.17
CA ILE A 239 -11.56 7.68 10.26
C ILE A 239 -12.12 9.07 9.93
N TYR A 240 -12.42 9.35 8.66
CA TYR A 240 -13.09 10.60 8.29
C TYR A 240 -14.50 10.72 8.87
N PHE A 241 -15.16 9.60 9.20
CA PHE A 241 -16.45 9.57 9.86
C PHE A 241 -16.44 10.08 11.31
N LEU A 242 -15.26 10.30 11.89
CA LEU A 242 -15.12 10.99 13.17
C LEU A 242 -15.40 12.50 13.08
N ALA A 243 -15.27 13.08 11.87
CA ALA A 243 -15.49 14.50 11.68
C ALA A 243 -16.98 14.85 11.76
N PRO A 244 -17.32 16.04 12.31
CA PRO A 244 -18.70 16.51 12.37
C PRO A 244 -19.37 16.53 10.98
N GLY A 245 -20.57 15.98 10.87
CA GLY A 245 -21.35 15.96 9.63
C GLY A 245 -20.99 14.86 8.65
N GLU A 246 -19.93 14.07 8.88
CA GLU A 246 -19.53 12.97 7.99
C GLU A 246 -20.22 11.63 8.36
N GLY A 247 -20.14 11.17 9.59
CA GLY A 247 -20.73 9.86 9.97
C GLY A 247 -21.05 9.71 11.44
N ASN A 248 -20.69 10.67 12.27
CA ASN A 248 -20.90 10.66 13.72
C ASN A 248 -20.33 9.41 14.41
N TRP A 249 -19.15 8.95 13.95
CA TRP A 249 -18.43 7.90 14.64
C TRP A 249 -17.77 8.47 15.90
N THR A 250 -17.52 7.59 16.85
CA THR A 250 -16.67 7.87 18.02
C THR A 250 -15.34 7.16 17.86
N VAL A 251 -14.33 7.64 18.54
CA VAL A 251 -12.99 7.04 18.53
C VAL A 251 -13.04 5.58 19.00
N ASP A 252 -13.91 5.25 19.97
CA ASP A 252 -14.09 3.86 20.44
C ASP A 252 -14.44 2.86 19.32
N GLU A 253 -15.14 3.32 18.26
CA GLU A 253 -15.42 2.45 17.13
C GLU A 253 -14.13 2.14 16.35
N VAL A 254 -13.26 3.13 16.17
CA VAL A 254 -11.97 2.94 15.52
C VAL A 254 -11.07 2.02 16.35
N GLU A 255 -11.01 2.23 17.66
CA GLU A 255 -10.25 1.37 18.58
C GLU A 255 -10.75 -0.09 18.56
N ARG A 256 -12.09 -0.30 18.58
CA ARG A 256 -12.66 -1.65 18.43
C ARG A 256 -12.25 -2.31 17.12
N GLN A 257 -12.23 -1.56 16.01
CA GLN A 257 -11.82 -2.09 14.71
C GLN A 257 -10.32 -2.44 14.69
N ILE A 258 -9.45 -1.61 15.27
CA ILE A 258 -8.02 -1.89 15.43
C ILE A 258 -7.81 -3.16 16.28
N ASN A 259 -8.44 -3.23 17.44
CA ASN A 259 -8.33 -4.39 18.33
C ASN A 259 -8.83 -5.68 17.66
N PHE A 260 -9.92 -5.60 16.91
CA PHE A 260 -10.44 -6.72 16.13
C PHE A 260 -9.46 -7.17 15.05
N THR A 261 -8.90 -6.24 14.29
CA THR A 261 -7.89 -6.50 13.25
C THR A 261 -6.70 -7.27 13.81
N ARG A 262 -6.17 -6.81 14.94
CA ARG A 262 -5.03 -7.45 15.61
C ARG A 262 -5.38 -8.82 16.19
N ALA A 263 -6.53 -8.94 16.85
CA ALA A 263 -6.98 -10.21 17.47
C ALA A 263 -7.26 -11.32 16.44
N HIS A 264 -7.56 -10.98 15.19
CA HIS A 264 -7.88 -11.94 14.14
C HIS A 264 -6.77 -12.13 13.10
N GLY A 265 -5.55 -11.63 13.39
CA GLY A 265 -4.37 -11.88 12.56
C GLY A 265 -4.39 -11.22 11.18
N LEU A 266 -5.15 -10.13 11.00
CA LEU A 266 -5.01 -9.31 9.81
C LEU A 266 -3.65 -8.58 9.86
N ALA A 267 -3.12 -8.22 8.68
CA ALA A 267 -1.75 -7.74 8.57
C ALA A 267 -1.53 -6.29 9.03
N GLY A 268 -2.56 -5.65 9.49
CA GLY A 268 -2.54 -4.26 9.96
C GLY A 268 -3.81 -3.50 9.56
N GLU A 269 -3.80 -2.20 9.72
CA GLU A 269 -4.91 -1.32 9.39
C GLU A 269 -4.46 -0.10 8.58
N GLY A 270 -5.32 0.39 7.67
CA GLY A 270 -5.11 1.61 6.89
C GLY A 270 -6.07 2.70 7.30
N HIS A 271 -5.57 3.89 7.63
CA HIS A 271 -6.41 5.01 8.08
C HIS A 271 -6.76 5.95 6.92
N TYR A 272 -8.01 5.98 6.50
CA TYR A 272 -8.45 6.91 5.47
C TYR A 272 -9.16 8.10 6.11
N ARG A 273 -8.53 9.27 6.15
CA ARG A 273 -7.25 9.67 5.52
C ARG A 273 -6.39 10.49 6.48
N VAL A 274 -5.13 10.71 6.17
CA VAL A 274 -4.13 11.39 6.99
C VAL A 274 -4.56 12.77 7.53
N LYS A 275 -5.41 13.50 6.81
CA LYS A 275 -5.95 14.80 7.28
C LYS A 275 -6.52 14.69 8.71
N TYR A 276 -7.27 13.64 9.00
CA TYR A 276 -7.95 13.47 10.29
C TYR A 276 -7.00 13.04 11.41
N LEU A 277 -5.85 12.47 11.07
CA LEU A 277 -4.76 12.25 12.02
C LEU A 277 -4.04 13.59 12.31
N MET A 278 -3.74 14.38 11.30
CA MET A 278 -3.08 15.69 11.47
C MET A 278 -3.95 16.69 12.23
N ASP A 279 -5.25 16.65 12.02
CA ASP A 279 -6.23 17.46 12.74
C ASP A 279 -6.48 16.92 14.16
N ASN A 280 -5.90 15.79 14.54
CA ASN A 280 -6.13 15.06 15.78
C ASN A 280 -7.63 14.92 16.12
N THR A 281 -8.43 14.53 15.11
CA THR A 281 -9.89 14.50 15.21
C THR A 281 -10.33 13.57 16.35
N GLN A 282 -11.05 14.11 17.34
CA GLN A 282 -11.45 13.44 18.59
C GLN A 282 -10.29 12.84 19.40
N GLY A 283 -9.06 13.37 19.28
CA GLY A 283 -7.88 12.86 19.97
C GLY A 283 -7.29 11.57 19.38
N LEU A 284 -7.73 11.17 18.17
CA LEU A 284 -7.32 9.89 17.58
C LEU A 284 -5.80 9.77 17.43
N TYR A 285 -5.10 10.84 17.04
CA TYR A 285 -3.65 10.79 16.87
C TYR A 285 -2.94 10.45 18.18
N ASP A 286 -3.33 11.12 19.27
CA ASP A 286 -2.75 10.88 20.59
C ASP A 286 -3.02 9.45 21.07
N ILE A 287 -4.25 8.96 20.93
CA ILE A 287 -4.65 7.59 21.27
C ILE A 287 -3.81 6.56 20.49
N LEU A 288 -3.63 6.77 19.19
CA LEU A 288 -2.82 5.88 18.37
C LEU A 288 -1.36 5.86 18.83
N GLN A 289 -0.80 7.02 19.13
CA GLN A 289 0.59 7.15 19.60
C GLN A 289 0.80 6.53 20.98
N GLU A 290 -0.14 6.75 21.90
CA GLU A 290 0.00 6.34 23.29
C GLU A 290 -0.37 4.87 23.54
N ASN A 291 -1.31 4.30 22.76
CA ASN A 291 -1.88 2.98 23.03
C ASN A 291 -1.60 1.91 21.96
N TYR A 292 -1.39 2.31 20.69
CA TYR A 292 -1.35 1.35 19.59
C TYR A 292 -0.03 1.31 18.84
N TYR A 293 0.65 2.44 18.69
CA TYR A 293 1.91 2.57 17.94
C TYR A 293 3.03 3.10 18.84
N THR A 294 3.15 2.51 20.03
CA THR A 294 4.14 2.89 21.05
C THR A 294 5.57 2.54 20.69
N ALA A 295 5.74 1.59 19.77
CA ALA A 295 7.03 1.13 19.26
C ALA A 295 6.99 0.96 17.74
N PRO A 296 8.15 1.01 17.05
CA PRO A 296 8.27 0.67 15.66
C PRO A 296 7.86 -0.79 15.40
N ALA A 297 7.47 -1.10 14.16
CA ALA A 297 7.23 -2.47 13.71
C ALA A 297 7.99 -2.74 12.42
N LEU A 298 8.49 -3.96 12.27
CA LEU A 298 9.05 -4.42 11.00
C LEU A 298 7.92 -4.70 10.00
N GLN A 299 8.22 -4.52 8.72
CA GLN A 299 7.28 -4.84 7.66
C GLN A 299 7.09 -6.36 7.56
N PRO A 300 5.85 -6.85 7.43
CA PRO A 300 5.61 -8.28 7.26
C PRO A 300 6.30 -8.81 6.00
N ALA A 301 6.94 -9.97 6.11
CA ALA A 301 7.60 -10.63 4.99
C ALA A 301 6.63 -11.07 3.89
N MET A 302 7.17 -11.25 2.69
CA MET A 302 6.47 -11.79 1.52
C MET A 302 7.04 -13.18 1.13
N PRO A 303 6.76 -14.23 1.91
CA PRO A 303 7.36 -15.57 1.69
C PRO A 303 6.93 -16.20 0.36
N TRP A 304 5.87 -15.71 -0.27
CA TRP A 304 5.44 -16.13 -1.61
C TRP A 304 6.30 -15.56 -2.76
N ILE A 305 7.17 -14.58 -2.46
CA ILE A 305 8.14 -14.02 -3.41
C ILE A 305 9.54 -14.56 -3.09
N ASP A 306 9.96 -14.43 -1.84
CA ASP A 306 11.21 -14.95 -1.31
C ASP A 306 11.00 -15.34 0.17
N ASN A 307 11.51 -16.50 0.57
CA ASN A 307 11.44 -17.00 1.95
C ASN A 307 12.83 -17.31 2.52
N VAL A 308 13.88 -16.84 1.87
CA VAL A 308 15.26 -17.07 2.29
C VAL A 308 15.83 -15.81 2.90
N PRO A 309 16.01 -15.76 4.24
CA PRO A 309 16.57 -14.58 4.88
C PRO A 309 18.05 -14.37 4.50
N PRO A 310 18.56 -13.13 4.62
CA PRO A 310 19.98 -12.85 4.54
C PRO A 310 20.80 -13.63 5.59
N THR A 311 22.12 -13.70 5.39
CA THR A 311 23.00 -14.16 6.47
C THR A 311 22.96 -13.20 7.65
N ALA A 312 23.27 -13.66 8.85
CA ALA A 312 23.45 -12.77 9.99
C ALA A 312 24.61 -11.78 9.74
N PRO A 313 24.49 -10.52 10.16
CA PRO A 313 25.67 -9.65 10.32
C PRO A 313 26.69 -10.31 11.26
N THR A 314 27.94 -9.92 11.20
CA THR A 314 29.00 -10.48 12.06
C THR A 314 29.86 -9.39 12.68
N GLN A 315 30.70 -9.74 13.65
CA GLN A 315 31.67 -8.83 14.29
C GLN A 315 31.03 -7.53 14.80
N LEU A 316 29.93 -7.66 15.58
CA LEU A 316 29.32 -6.53 16.25
C LEU A 316 30.31 -5.90 17.24
N ASN A 317 30.59 -4.61 17.04
CA ASN A 317 31.40 -3.81 17.96
C ASN A 317 30.58 -2.64 18.47
N VAL A 318 30.66 -2.39 19.77
CA VAL A 318 29.95 -1.32 20.46
C VAL A 318 30.95 -0.48 21.25
N GLY A 319 31.08 0.79 20.88
CA GLY A 319 31.99 1.73 21.55
C GLY A 319 31.26 2.96 22.03
N LYS A 320 31.57 3.42 23.24
CA LYS A 320 31.06 4.68 23.77
C LYS A 320 31.89 5.84 23.23
N LEU A 321 31.24 6.87 22.69
CA LEU A 321 31.87 8.08 22.20
C LEU A 321 32.05 9.10 23.35
N ALA A 322 32.91 10.08 23.12
CA ALA A 322 33.24 11.10 24.12
C ALA A 322 32.04 11.99 24.50
N ASP A 323 31.08 12.15 23.58
CA ASP A 323 29.82 12.88 23.78
C ASP A 323 28.75 12.07 24.51
N GLY A 324 29.06 10.80 24.89
CA GLY A 324 28.13 9.90 25.58
C GLY A 324 27.25 9.08 24.66
N TYR A 325 27.39 9.23 23.35
CA TYR A 325 26.70 8.40 22.36
C TYR A 325 27.37 7.03 22.21
N TRP A 326 26.68 6.11 21.54
CA TRP A 326 27.21 4.78 21.26
C TRP A 326 27.39 4.59 19.77
N LYS A 327 28.58 4.22 19.36
CA LYS A 327 28.88 3.81 17.99
C LYS A 327 28.76 2.31 17.91
N ILE A 328 27.86 1.83 17.06
CA ILE A 328 27.56 0.42 16.83
C ILE A 328 27.99 0.12 15.40
N THR A 329 28.89 -0.85 15.20
CA THR A 329 29.40 -1.24 13.88
C THR A 329 29.36 -2.76 13.74
N TRP A 330 29.21 -3.23 12.52
CA TRP A 330 29.15 -4.67 12.20
C TRP A 330 29.73 -4.94 10.82
N GLN A 331 30.00 -6.20 10.51
CA GLN A 331 30.31 -6.62 9.14
C GLN A 331 29.03 -6.95 8.37
N ALA A 332 29.05 -6.59 7.07
CA ALA A 332 27.89 -6.72 6.20
C ALA A 332 27.41 -8.17 6.06
N ALA A 333 26.11 -8.34 6.10
CA ALA A 333 25.40 -9.53 5.70
C ALA A 333 25.40 -9.70 4.17
N THR A 334 25.17 -10.92 3.72
CA THR A 334 24.96 -11.25 2.31
C THR A 334 23.56 -11.78 2.09
N ASP A 335 23.02 -11.53 0.90
CA ASP A 335 21.71 -12.01 0.49
C ASP A 335 21.82 -12.89 -0.77
N ASN A 336 20.83 -13.75 -1.00
CA ASN A 336 20.68 -14.51 -2.23
C ASN A 336 20.33 -13.62 -3.43
N ASP A 337 19.56 -12.54 -3.23
CA ASP A 337 19.29 -11.53 -4.25
C ASP A 337 20.48 -10.55 -4.41
N LYS A 338 21.32 -10.84 -5.40
CA LYS A 338 22.50 -10.01 -5.71
C LYS A 338 22.19 -8.60 -6.24
N ARG A 339 20.93 -8.29 -6.54
CA ARG A 339 20.52 -6.97 -7.06
C ARG A 339 20.42 -5.91 -5.96
N ASN A 340 20.21 -6.34 -4.72
CA ASN A 340 20.01 -5.46 -3.59
C ASN A 340 20.87 -5.88 -2.41
N ALA A 341 21.52 -4.92 -1.76
CA ALA A 341 22.09 -5.16 -0.45
C ALA A 341 20.98 -5.16 0.60
N PRO A 342 21.04 -6.04 1.63
CA PRO A 342 20.11 -5.98 2.74
C PRO A 342 20.27 -4.67 3.52
N THR A 343 19.20 -4.24 4.16
CA THR A 343 19.20 -3.18 5.16
C THR A 343 19.30 -3.78 6.55
N TYR A 344 19.56 -2.95 7.57
CA TYR A 344 19.76 -3.46 8.93
C TYR A 344 18.75 -2.87 9.90
N VAL A 345 18.47 -3.65 10.93
CA VAL A 345 17.71 -3.25 12.11
C VAL A 345 18.68 -3.30 13.31
N VAL A 346 18.73 -2.21 14.06
CA VAL A 346 19.50 -2.14 15.31
C VAL A 346 18.52 -2.18 16.48
N TYR A 347 18.81 -3.08 17.39
CA TYR A 347 18.06 -3.27 18.64
C TYR A 347 18.92 -2.85 19.82
N GLY A 348 18.25 -2.42 20.91
CA GLY A 348 18.90 -2.12 22.18
C GLY A 348 18.02 -2.49 23.36
N SER A 349 18.62 -3.09 24.40
CA SER A 349 17.92 -3.54 25.60
C SER A 349 18.75 -3.29 26.85
N ASP A 350 18.11 -3.30 28.01
CA ASP A 350 18.77 -3.31 29.31
C ASP A 350 19.08 -4.70 29.83
N THR A 351 18.59 -5.74 29.12
CA THR A 351 18.80 -7.16 29.42
C THR A 351 19.52 -7.87 28.30
N TYR A 352 20.31 -8.89 28.61
CA TYR A 352 20.97 -9.78 27.65
C TYR A 352 20.44 -11.21 27.82
N PRO A 353 20.18 -11.91 26.72
CA PRO A 353 20.28 -11.50 25.32
C PRO A 353 19.23 -10.47 24.94
N VAL A 354 19.50 -9.68 23.89
CA VAL A 354 18.52 -8.72 23.36
C VAL A 354 17.40 -9.48 22.66
N ASP A 355 16.18 -9.30 23.16
CA ASP A 355 14.98 -9.87 22.54
C ASP A 355 14.57 -9.08 21.30
N THR A 356 14.83 -9.60 20.11
CA THR A 356 14.47 -9.00 18.83
C THR A 356 12.99 -9.15 18.48
N ALA A 357 12.27 -10.04 19.17
CA ALA A 357 10.81 -10.17 19.00
C ALA A 357 10.04 -9.05 19.72
N ASN A 358 10.67 -8.38 20.71
CA ASN A 358 10.06 -7.23 21.37
C ASN A 358 10.28 -5.95 20.55
N PRO A 359 9.23 -5.34 19.96
CA PRO A 359 9.35 -4.14 19.13
C PRO A 359 9.86 -2.91 19.91
N GLU A 360 9.73 -2.86 21.24
CA GLU A 360 10.28 -1.79 22.07
C GLU A 360 11.82 -1.74 22.05
N ASN A 361 12.46 -2.81 21.64
CA ASN A 361 13.90 -2.90 21.51
C ASN A 361 14.40 -2.36 20.14
N ILE A 362 13.54 -2.10 19.18
CA ILE A 362 13.93 -1.52 17.88
C ILE A 362 14.36 -0.07 18.09
N LEU A 363 15.64 0.22 17.84
CA LEU A 363 16.20 1.56 17.89
C LEU A 363 16.16 2.25 16.52
N ALA A 364 16.44 1.48 15.47
CA ALA A 364 16.37 1.97 14.09
C ALA A 364 16.20 0.81 13.11
N GLN A 365 15.58 1.09 11.97
CA GLN A 365 15.37 0.13 10.89
C GLN A 365 15.66 0.76 9.52
N ARG A 366 15.79 -0.06 8.47
CA ARG A 366 16.16 0.34 7.10
C ARG A 366 17.52 1.05 7.03
N ILE A 367 18.43 0.74 7.95
CA ILE A 367 19.76 1.32 7.96
C ILE A 367 20.53 0.80 6.73
N GLN A 368 21.07 1.72 5.96
CA GLN A 368 22.00 1.43 4.88
C GLN A 368 23.43 1.56 5.40
N GLY A 369 24.31 0.62 5.03
CA GLY A 369 25.67 0.57 5.56
C GLY A 369 25.77 -0.25 6.85
N THR A 370 26.90 -0.17 7.50
CA THR A 370 27.30 -1.08 8.61
C THR A 370 27.64 -0.32 9.89
N GLU A 371 27.00 0.82 10.09
CA GLU A 371 27.22 1.69 11.24
C GLU A 371 25.92 2.35 11.69
N TYR A 372 25.75 2.50 13.00
CA TYR A 372 24.68 3.28 13.61
C TYR A 372 25.19 4.04 14.83
N ILE A 373 24.78 5.28 14.99
CA ILE A 373 25.06 6.09 16.18
C ILE A 373 23.78 6.15 17.03
N TYR A 374 23.81 5.51 18.16
CA TYR A 374 22.76 5.56 19.13
C TYR A 374 22.93 6.77 20.07
N ALA A 375 21.99 7.70 20.01
CA ALA A 375 21.89 8.86 20.90
C ALA A 375 20.72 8.61 21.88
N PRO A 376 20.95 8.31 23.17
CA PRO A 376 19.86 8.13 24.11
C PRO A 376 19.08 9.41 24.26
N ILE A 377 17.75 9.34 24.21
CA ILE A 377 16.85 10.50 24.34
C ILE A 377 17.02 11.18 25.71
N ARG A 378 17.35 10.37 26.74
CA ARG A 378 17.63 10.83 28.11
C ARG A 378 18.83 10.06 28.67
N PRO A 379 19.74 10.70 29.43
CA PRO A 379 20.94 10.05 29.96
C PRO A 379 20.66 8.81 30.83
N TRP A 380 19.51 8.75 31.48
CA TRP A 380 19.09 7.64 32.35
C TRP A 380 18.32 6.54 31.61
N ASN A 381 17.99 6.72 30.34
CA ASN A 381 17.34 5.70 29.48
C ASN A 381 18.31 5.21 28.43
N THR A 382 19.53 4.85 28.85
CA THR A 382 20.58 4.34 27.96
C THR A 382 20.49 2.81 27.90
N ARG A 383 20.34 2.26 26.71
CA ARG A 383 20.41 0.81 26.48
C ARG A 383 21.84 0.31 26.73
N LYS A 384 21.97 -0.90 27.30
CA LYS A 384 23.25 -1.49 27.67
C LYS A 384 23.76 -2.53 26.70
N TYR A 385 22.84 -3.27 26.06
CA TYR A 385 23.12 -4.34 25.15
C TYR A 385 22.51 -4.00 23.79
N PHE A 386 23.21 -4.40 22.73
CA PHE A 386 22.81 -4.10 21.36
C PHE A 386 22.82 -5.38 20.52
N ALA A 387 21.96 -5.42 19.53
CA ALA A 387 21.92 -6.49 18.56
C ALA A 387 21.62 -5.92 17.17
N VAL A 388 22.02 -6.63 16.14
CA VAL A 388 21.79 -6.24 14.75
C VAL A 388 21.30 -7.43 13.96
N THR A 389 20.29 -7.20 13.12
CA THR A 389 19.83 -8.13 12.10
C THR A 389 19.93 -7.49 10.73
N ALA A 390 19.92 -8.31 9.69
CA ALA A 390 19.79 -7.88 8.30
C ALA A 390 18.39 -8.22 7.78
N VAL A 391 17.83 -7.34 6.96
CA VAL A 391 16.50 -7.52 6.36
C VAL A 391 16.60 -7.31 4.84
N ASP A 392 16.11 -8.28 4.07
CA ASP A 392 16.05 -8.17 2.62
C ASP A 392 14.89 -7.29 2.12
N ARG A 393 14.76 -7.15 0.80
CA ARG A 393 13.68 -6.37 0.17
C ARG A 393 12.30 -7.05 0.26
N CYS A 394 12.24 -8.34 0.59
CA CYS A 394 10.99 -9.09 0.80
C CYS A 394 10.55 -9.13 2.27
N GLY A 395 11.32 -8.52 3.18
CA GLY A 395 11.02 -8.45 4.60
C GLY A 395 11.51 -9.66 5.41
N ASN A 396 12.32 -10.54 4.84
CA ASN A 396 12.91 -11.64 5.59
C ASN A 396 14.04 -11.11 6.48
N GLU A 397 13.95 -11.40 7.78
CA GLU A 397 14.93 -11.00 8.78
C GLU A 397 15.92 -12.14 9.07
N SER A 398 17.19 -11.80 9.10
CA SER A 398 18.29 -12.75 9.39
C SER A 398 18.29 -13.21 10.84
N PRO A 399 19.04 -14.27 11.18
CA PRO A 399 19.44 -14.52 12.55
C PRO A 399 20.16 -13.31 13.15
N VAL A 400 20.08 -13.16 14.48
CA VAL A 400 20.63 -12.03 15.23
C VAL A 400 22.14 -12.12 15.38
N CYS A 401 22.82 -10.97 15.33
CA CYS A 401 24.18 -10.76 15.81
C CYS A 401 24.16 -9.88 17.06
N GLN A 402 24.67 -10.38 18.19
CA GLN A 402 24.71 -9.68 19.47
C GLN A 402 25.93 -10.07 20.33
#